data_d9f63bd32a49c1903bbb20554f6d0b9b
#
_entry.id   d9f63bd32a49c1903bbb20554f6d0b9b
#
_cell.length_a   1.000
_cell.length_b   1.000
_cell.length_c   1.000
_cell.angle_alpha   90.00
_cell.angle_beta   90.00
_cell.angle_gamma   90.00
#
_symmetry.space_group_name_H-M   'P 1'
#
loop_
_entity.id
_entity.type
_entity.pdbx_description
1 polymer ?
#
loop_
_entity_poly.entity_id
_entity_poly.type
_entity_poly.pdbx_seq_one_letter_code
_entity_poly.pdbx_strand_id
1 'polypeptide(L)'
;EVSSTTFDCSSTAVAMDVIKINEGNTQRFDNLANLSICSESGNPCLSIFRSNPLPLPITIYALENHPLASQAFFPLSERPYLVVVAPPGELNERQIAAFLASPDQGVNYYPGTWHHYSLALEEESDFLVIDSQMEQSNCNEITLSTPRLLML
;
A
#
# COMPACT_ATOMS: atom_id res chain seq x y z
N GLU A 1 10.44 7.12 16.96
CA GLU A 1 9.10 7.76 17.02
C GLU A 1 8.44 7.60 15.67
N VAL A 2 7.36 6.83 15.63
CA VAL A 2 6.51 6.72 14.43
C VAL A 2 5.63 7.96 14.41
N SER A 3 5.91 8.88 13.49
CA SER A 3 5.09 10.09 13.32
C SER A 3 3.77 9.71 12.67
N SER A 4 2.67 9.99 13.34
CA SER A 4 1.31 9.86 12.81
C SER A 4 1.00 10.99 11.82
N THR A 5 1.68 11.02 10.70
CA THR A 5 1.34 11.94 9.62
C THR A 5 0.67 11.15 8.50
N THR A 6 -0.55 11.55 8.18
CA THR A 6 -1.30 11.12 7.01
C THR A 6 -0.42 11.23 5.78
N PHE A 7 -0.24 10.09 5.10
CA PHE A 7 0.59 10.03 3.92
C PHE A 7 0.01 10.73 2.73
N ASP A 8 0.80 11.64 2.25
CA ASP A 8 0.74 12.11 0.89
C ASP A 8 1.94 11.54 0.11
N CYS A 9 1.70 10.43 -0.55
CA CYS A 9 2.61 9.93 -1.58
C CYS A 9 2.36 10.70 -2.89
N SER A 10 2.57 11.98 -2.90
CA SER A 10 2.16 13.07 -3.80
C SER A 10 0.84 13.72 -3.38
N SER A 11 0.93 14.56 -2.38
CA SER A 11 0.19 15.79 -2.11
C SER A 11 -1.20 15.98 -2.73
N THR A 12 -2.14 15.13 -2.46
CA THR A 12 -3.54 15.56 -2.34
C THR A 12 -4.23 14.61 -1.39
N ALA A 13 -4.47 15.07 -0.16
CA ALA A 13 -5.50 14.46 0.66
C ALA A 13 -6.77 14.48 -0.19
N VAL A 14 -7.17 13.34 -0.72
CA VAL A 14 -8.42 13.23 -1.45
C VAL A 14 -9.50 13.50 -0.42
N ALA A 15 -10.18 14.63 -0.54
CA ALA A 15 -11.32 14.92 0.28
C ALA A 15 -12.34 13.80 0.04
N MET A 16 -12.65 13.03 1.09
CA MET A 16 -13.66 11.99 1.02
C MET A 16 -15.03 12.64 0.87
N ASP A 17 -15.63 12.51 -0.31
CA ASP A 17 -17.02 12.86 -0.53
C ASP A 17 -17.91 11.73 0.00
N VAL A 18 -18.71 12.02 1.02
CA VAL A 18 -19.72 11.11 1.53
C VAL A 18 -21.04 11.38 0.82
N ILE A 19 -21.45 10.44 -0.02
CA ILE A 19 -22.68 10.54 -0.79
C ILE A 19 -23.72 9.60 -0.18
N LYS A 20 -24.91 10.14 0.11
CA LYS A 20 -26.05 9.32 0.51
C LYS A 20 -26.77 8.78 -0.72
N ILE A 21 -26.88 7.45 -0.83
CA ILE A 21 -27.57 6.74 -1.90
C ILE A 21 -28.65 5.82 -1.33
N ASN A 22 -29.45 5.18 -2.20
CA ASN A 22 -30.51 4.26 -1.80
C ASN A 22 -31.49 4.90 -0.80
N GLU A 23 -32.05 6.08 -1.15
CA GLU A 23 -33.00 6.82 -0.31
C GLU A 23 -32.43 7.25 1.05
N GLY A 24 -31.08 7.38 1.14
CA GLY A 24 -30.38 7.75 2.36
C GLY A 24 -29.99 6.58 3.25
N ASN A 25 -30.34 5.36 2.86
CA ASN A 25 -30.02 4.16 3.62
C ASN A 25 -28.53 3.77 3.57
N THR A 26 -27.80 4.24 2.55
CA THR A 26 -26.39 3.89 2.34
C THR A 26 -25.53 5.13 2.24
N GLN A 27 -24.41 5.12 2.97
CA GLN A 27 -23.35 6.11 2.81
C GLN A 27 -22.28 5.54 1.87
N ARG A 28 -22.01 6.24 0.79
CA ARG A 28 -20.94 5.91 -0.15
C ARG A 28 -19.76 6.85 0.07
N PHE A 29 -18.60 6.29 0.31
CA PHE A 29 -17.34 7.01 0.44
C PHE A 29 -16.62 6.92 -0.91
N ASP A 30 -16.66 8.01 -1.67
CA ASP A 30 -16.13 8.07 -3.03
C ASP A 30 -14.65 8.47 -3.07
N ASN A 31 -14.00 8.15 -4.21
CA ASN A 31 -12.63 8.58 -4.52
C ASN A 31 -11.57 8.19 -3.47
N LEU A 32 -11.70 7.03 -2.86
CA LEU A 32 -10.73 6.55 -1.87
C LEU A 32 -9.34 6.30 -2.46
N ALA A 33 -9.27 5.97 -3.76
CA ALA A 33 -8.02 5.75 -4.46
C ALA A 33 -8.15 6.08 -5.96
N ASN A 34 -7.10 6.64 -6.54
CA ASN A 34 -6.98 6.81 -7.98
C ASN A 34 -6.21 5.61 -8.55
N LEU A 35 -6.95 4.61 -9.03
CA LEU A 35 -6.36 3.39 -9.60
C LEU A 35 -5.81 3.69 -11.00
N SER A 36 -4.54 3.36 -11.22
CA SER A 36 -3.90 3.46 -12.53
C SER A 36 -3.71 2.05 -13.10
N ILE A 37 -4.75 1.53 -13.75
CA ILE A 37 -4.76 0.25 -14.44
C ILE A 37 -5.41 0.47 -15.78
N CYS A 38 -4.67 0.29 -16.87
CA CYS A 38 -5.15 0.44 -18.24
C CYS A 38 -4.89 -0.84 -19.04
N SER A 39 -5.47 -0.93 -20.23
CA SER A 39 -5.32 -2.11 -21.10
C SER A 39 -3.86 -2.45 -21.45
N GLU A 40 -2.98 -1.46 -21.47
CA GLU A 40 -1.55 -1.63 -21.73
C GLU A 40 -0.81 -2.15 -20.49
N SER A 41 -1.33 -1.89 -19.30
CA SER A 41 -0.80 -2.37 -18.02
C SER A 41 -1.49 -3.63 -17.50
N GLY A 42 -2.30 -4.30 -18.30
CA GLY A 42 -3.00 -5.53 -17.97
C GLY A 42 -4.47 -5.34 -17.58
N ASN A 43 -5.07 -6.36 -17.03
CA ASN A 43 -6.45 -6.33 -16.56
C ASN A 43 -6.52 -6.08 -15.06
N PRO A 44 -7.50 -5.31 -14.57
CA PRO A 44 -7.69 -5.15 -13.12
C PRO A 44 -7.97 -6.52 -12.47
N CYS A 45 -7.31 -6.79 -11.38
CA CYS A 45 -7.44 -8.00 -10.59
C CYS A 45 -7.82 -7.64 -9.16
N LEU A 46 -8.75 -8.38 -8.59
CA LEU A 46 -9.16 -8.29 -7.19
C LEU A 46 -8.71 -9.56 -6.47
N SER A 47 -7.94 -9.40 -5.41
CA SER A 47 -7.36 -10.50 -4.65
C SER A 47 -7.52 -10.30 -3.15
N ILE A 48 -7.36 -11.37 -2.39
CA ILE A 48 -7.15 -11.31 -0.94
C ILE A 48 -5.72 -11.76 -0.65
N PHE A 49 -4.95 -10.88 -0.02
CA PHE A 49 -3.62 -11.22 0.50
C PHE A 49 -3.73 -11.48 1.98
N ARG A 50 -3.35 -12.68 2.40
CA ARG A 50 -3.26 -13.08 3.79
C ARG A 50 -1.82 -13.05 4.25
N SER A 51 -1.52 -12.15 5.18
CA SER A 51 -0.16 -11.87 5.65
C SER A 51 0.00 -12.29 7.11
N ASN A 52 1.02 -13.10 7.35
CA ASN A 52 1.42 -13.42 8.72
C ASN A 52 2.27 -12.28 9.31
N PRO A 53 2.15 -12.00 10.60
CA PRO A 53 2.99 -11.01 11.24
C PRO A 53 4.46 -11.44 11.26
N LEU A 54 5.35 -10.47 11.09
CA LEU A 54 6.77 -10.68 11.31
C LEU A 54 7.14 -10.36 12.76
N PRO A 55 8.13 -11.08 13.34
CA PRO A 55 8.60 -10.80 14.68
C PRO A 55 9.24 -9.40 14.75
N LEU A 56 8.95 -8.69 15.84
CA LEU A 56 9.62 -7.43 16.14
C LEU A 56 11.02 -7.66 16.76
N PRO A 57 12.00 -6.83 16.43
CA PRO A 57 11.98 -5.76 15.42
C PRO A 57 11.96 -6.32 13.99
N ILE A 58 11.18 -5.68 13.11
CA ILE A 58 11.10 -6.08 11.70
C ILE A 58 12.32 -5.56 10.95
N THR A 59 12.97 -6.43 10.17
CA THR A 59 14.09 -6.04 9.32
C THR A 59 13.65 -5.99 7.86
N ILE A 60 13.79 -4.82 7.24
CA ILE A 60 13.54 -4.60 5.82
C ILE A 60 14.82 -4.85 5.03
N TYR A 61 14.80 -5.83 4.14
CA TYR A 61 15.94 -6.21 3.29
C TYR A 61 15.82 -5.74 1.86
N ALA A 62 14.61 -5.59 1.34
CA ALA A 62 14.34 -5.24 -0.03
C ALA A 62 13.07 -4.41 -0.15
N LEU A 63 12.94 -3.70 -1.26
CA LEU A 63 11.71 -3.07 -1.71
C LEU A 63 11.41 -3.51 -3.14
N GLU A 64 10.13 -3.51 -3.47
CA GLU A 64 9.61 -3.78 -4.81
C GLU A 64 8.88 -2.56 -5.36
N ASN A 65 8.72 -2.49 -6.68
CA ASN A 65 7.81 -1.55 -7.32
C ASN A 65 7.12 -2.18 -8.54
N HIS A 66 5.99 -1.61 -8.89
CA HIS A 66 5.20 -1.97 -10.07
C HIS A 66 5.17 -0.79 -11.03
N PRO A 67 6.05 -0.74 -12.06
CA PRO A 67 6.18 0.46 -12.89
C PRO A 67 4.99 0.75 -13.80
N LEU A 68 4.16 -0.24 -14.12
CA LEU A 68 3.11 -0.11 -15.14
C LEU A 68 1.70 0.06 -14.56
N ALA A 69 1.49 -0.24 -13.29
CA ALA A 69 0.17 -0.16 -12.66
C ALA A 69 0.25 0.24 -11.20
N SER A 70 -0.83 0.78 -10.66
CA SER A 70 -1.01 0.97 -9.23
C SER A 70 -1.35 -0.35 -8.53
N GLN A 71 -1.07 -0.41 -7.24
CA GLN A 71 -1.48 -1.51 -6.38
C GLN A 71 -2.11 -0.94 -5.10
N ALA A 72 -3.38 -1.21 -4.89
CA ALA A 72 -4.13 -0.72 -3.75
C ALA A 72 -4.40 -1.83 -2.75
N PHE A 73 -4.17 -1.55 -1.47
CA PHE A 73 -4.46 -2.42 -0.35
C PHE A 73 -5.51 -1.78 0.55
N PHE A 74 -6.49 -2.54 0.96
CA PHE A 74 -7.45 -2.14 1.98
C PHE A 74 -7.52 -3.23 3.06
N PRO A 75 -7.24 -2.93 4.35
CA PRO A 75 -7.26 -3.93 5.39
C PRO A 75 -8.68 -4.43 5.64
N LEU A 76 -8.85 -5.74 5.75
CA LEU A 76 -10.11 -6.40 6.12
C LEU A 76 -10.10 -6.84 7.59
N SER A 77 -8.95 -6.77 8.24
CA SER A 77 -8.77 -7.08 9.66
C SER A 77 -8.77 -5.78 10.47
N GLU A 78 -9.37 -5.82 11.66
CA GLU A 78 -9.44 -4.65 12.56
C GLU A 78 -8.12 -4.45 13.32
N ARG A 79 -6.99 -4.45 12.58
CA ARG A 79 -5.64 -4.31 13.15
C ARG A 79 -4.83 -3.30 12.39
N PRO A 80 -3.93 -2.58 13.08
CA PRO A 80 -2.97 -1.71 12.40
C PRO A 80 -1.96 -2.54 11.61
N TYR A 81 -1.35 -1.93 10.61
CA TYR A 81 -0.33 -2.54 9.78
C TYR A 81 0.75 -1.53 9.40
N LEU A 82 1.90 -2.01 8.94
CA LEU A 82 2.99 -1.13 8.53
C LEU A 82 3.01 -0.93 7.02
N VAL A 83 3.29 0.30 6.63
CA VAL A 83 3.52 0.71 5.25
C VAL A 83 4.95 1.24 5.16
N VAL A 84 5.78 0.64 4.29
CA VAL A 84 7.16 1.08 4.05
C VAL A 84 7.28 1.45 2.59
N VAL A 85 7.67 2.69 2.31
CA VAL A 85 7.67 3.25 0.95
C VAL A 85 8.90 4.12 0.69
N ALA A 86 9.19 4.31 -0.61
CA ALA A 86 10.08 5.34 -1.12
C ALA A 86 9.53 5.89 -2.45
N PRO A 87 9.92 7.12 -2.84
CA PRO A 87 9.47 7.74 -4.08
C PRO A 87 9.81 6.90 -5.33
N PRO A 88 9.01 7.04 -6.42
CA PRO A 88 9.28 6.38 -7.69
C PRO A 88 10.58 6.88 -8.32
N GLY A 89 11.10 6.11 -9.30
CA GLY A 89 12.35 6.38 -9.98
C GLY A 89 13.50 5.50 -9.47
N GLU A 90 14.71 5.96 -9.55
CA GLU A 90 15.86 5.27 -8.96
C GLU A 90 15.72 5.26 -7.43
N LEU A 91 15.85 4.07 -6.81
CA LEU A 91 15.67 3.94 -5.37
C LEU A 91 16.71 4.74 -4.60
N ASN A 92 16.26 5.75 -3.88
CA ASN A 92 17.07 6.46 -2.90
C ASN A 92 16.75 5.94 -1.49
N GLU A 93 17.60 5.09 -0.96
CA GLU A 93 17.40 4.46 0.35
C GLU A 93 17.28 5.46 1.51
N ARG A 94 17.76 6.70 1.35
CA ARG A 94 17.62 7.76 2.36
C ARG A 94 16.20 8.31 2.44
N GLN A 95 15.37 8.06 1.43
CA GLN A 95 13.99 8.49 1.34
C GLN A 95 12.99 7.39 1.74
N ILE A 96 13.49 6.25 2.18
CA ILE A 96 12.62 5.20 2.72
C ILE A 96 11.97 5.71 4.00
N ALA A 97 10.65 5.62 4.04
CA ALA A 97 9.83 6.01 5.16
C ALA A 97 8.91 4.84 5.58
N ALA A 98 8.67 4.72 6.87
CA ALA A 98 7.79 3.71 7.43
C ALA A 98 6.66 4.36 8.23
N PHE A 99 5.48 3.80 8.17
CA PHE A 99 4.27 4.36 8.72
C PHE A 99 3.38 3.28 9.32
N LEU A 100 2.76 3.60 10.43
CA LEU A 100 1.73 2.80 11.04
C LEU A 100 0.37 3.26 10.48
N ALA A 101 -0.27 2.41 9.70
CA ALA A 101 -1.61 2.64 9.20
C ALA A 101 -2.65 2.06 10.17
N SER A 102 -3.74 2.78 10.38
CA SER A 102 -4.86 2.30 11.16
C SER A 102 -5.74 1.32 10.34
N PRO A 103 -6.58 0.49 11.00
CA PRO A 103 -7.36 -0.53 10.30
C PRO A 103 -8.43 0.00 9.35
N ASP A 104 -8.74 1.28 9.38
CA ASP A 104 -9.66 1.97 8.48
C ASP A 104 -8.96 2.72 7.33
N GLN A 105 -7.63 2.66 7.28
CA GLN A 105 -6.82 3.30 6.24
C GLN A 105 -6.34 2.28 5.22
N GLY A 106 -6.69 2.48 3.95
CA GLY A 106 -6.07 1.80 2.83
C GLY A 106 -4.85 2.55 2.31
N VAL A 107 -4.05 1.91 1.49
CA VAL A 107 -2.93 2.51 0.76
C VAL A 107 -3.05 2.17 -0.72
N ASN A 108 -2.73 3.13 -1.58
CA ASN A 108 -2.61 2.90 -3.01
C ASN A 108 -1.21 3.33 -3.46
N TYR A 109 -0.39 2.37 -3.84
CA TYR A 109 0.92 2.62 -4.42
C TYR A 109 0.74 2.99 -5.89
N TYR A 110 1.10 4.23 -6.25
CA TYR A 110 1.12 4.65 -7.65
C TYR A 110 2.20 3.90 -8.45
N PRO A 111 2.06 3.83 -9.79
CA PRO A 111 3.06 3.18 -10.62
C PRO A 111 4.47 3.65 -10.29
N GLY A 112 5.39 2.68 -10.08
CA GLY A 112 6.79 2.94 -9.76
C GLY A 112 7.10 3.31 -8.30
N THR A 113 6.10 3.48 -7.43
CA THR A 113 6.34 3.69 -6.00
C THR A 113 7.04 2.47 -5.40
N TRP A 114 8.20 2.67 -4.81
CA TRP A 114 8.89 1.62 -4.06
C TRP A 114 8.16 1.33 -2.76
N HIS A 115 7.90 0.07 -2.49
CA HIS A 115 7.23 -0.36 -1.27
C HIS A 115 7.70 -1.74 -0.82
N HIS A 116 7.47 -2.04 0.44
CA HIS A 116 7.60 -3.39 0.98
C HIS A 116 6.28 -4.14 0.77
N TYR A 117 6.31 -5.46 0.76
CA TYR A 117 5.08 -6.25 0.79
C TYR A 117 4.25 -5.94 2.05
N SER A 118 2.99 -6.40 2.09
CA SER A 118 2.08 -6.14 3.22
C SER A 118 2.68 -6.65 4.55
N LEU A 119 2.75 -5.75 5.54
CA LEU A 119 3.33 -6.02 6.85
C LEU A 119 2.23 -6.02 7.91
N ALA A 120 1.67 -7.20 8.15
CA ALA A 120 0.75 -7.41 9.28
C ALA A 120 1.49 -7.29 10.61
N LEU A 121 0.79 -6.79 11.62
CA LEU A 121 1.24 -6.70 12.99
C LEU A 121 0.38 -7.59 13.88
N GLU A 122 0.97 -8.08 14.98
CA GLU A 122 0.29 -8.84 16.05
C GLU A 122 -0.19 -10.23 15.60
N GLU A 123 -1.08 -10.29 14.59
CA GLU A 123 -1.69 -11.53 14.11
C GLU A 123 -1.81 -11.54 12.58
N GLU A 124 -2.15 -12.71 12.03
CA GLU A 124 -2.48 -12.86 10.61
C GLU A 124 -3.57 -11.85 10.21
N SER A 125 -3.36 -11.15 9.11
CA SER A 125 -4.25 -10.11 8.62
C SER A 125 -4.52 -10.24 7.13
N ASP A 126 -5.78 -10.03 6.76
CA ASP A 126 -6.24 -10.05 5.37
C ASP A 126 -6.33 -8.64 4.81
N PHE A 127 -5.94 -8.52 3.55
CA PHE A 127 -6.03 -7.28 2.76
C PHE A 127 -6.78 -7.56 1.46
N LEU A 128 -7.76 -6.72 1.16
CA LEU A 128 -8.31 -6.62 -0.19
C LEU A 128 -7.27 -5.91 -1.05
N VAL A 129 -6.86 -6.53 -2.16
CA VAL A 129 -5.85 -5.98 -3.06
C VAL A 129 -6.46 -5.77 -4.44
N ILE A 130 -6.26 -4.58 -5.00
CA ILE A 130 -6.61 -4.27 -6.38
C ILE A 130 -5.33 -3.92 -7.10
N ASP A 131 -4.98 -4.74 -8.07
CA ASP A 131 -3.77 -4.58 -8.89
C ASP A 131 -4.01 -4.97 -10.34
N SER A 132 -2.95 -5.15 -11.10
CA SER A 132 -3.01 -5.52 -12.51
C SER A 132 -2.51 -6.94 -12.70
N GLN A 133 -3.33 -7.76 -13.36
CA GLN A 133 -2.91 -9.06 -13.86
C GLN A 133 -2.34 -8.92 -15.27
N MET A 134 -1.07 -9.25 -15.42
CA MET A 134 -0.32 -9.15 -16.69
C MET A 134 0.33 -10.47 -17.04
N GLU A 135 0.53 -10.71 -18.36
CA GLU A 135 1.32 -11.85 -18.84
C GLU A 135 2.82 -11.67 -18.58
N GLN A 136 3.29 -10.41 -18.56
CA GLN A 136 4.68 -10.04 -18.26
C GLN A 136 4.81 -9.63 -16.81
N SER A 137 5.99 -9.85 -16.25
CA SER A 137 6.29 -9.38 -14.89
C SER A 137 6.23 -7.85 -14.83
N ASN A 138 5.44 -7.33 -13.90
CA ASN A 138 5.36 -5.90 -13.57
C ASN A 138 5.92 -5.67 -12.16
N CYS A 139 7.00 -6.33 -11.81
CA CYS A 139 7.62 -6.20 -10.49
C CYS A 139 9.13 -6.10 -10.63
N ASN A 140 9.69 -5.01 -10.14
CA ASN A 140 11.12 -4.88 -9.91
C ASN A 140 11.38 -5.00 -8.41
N GLU A 141 12.45 -5.66 -8.04
CA GLU A 141 12.89 -5.78 -6.65
C GLU A 141 14.33 -5.31 -6.50
N ILE A 142 14.63 -4.57 -5.45
CA ILE A 142 15.98 -4.12 -5.11
C ILE A 142 16.27 -4.49 -3.65
N THR A 143 17.36 -5.21 -3.45
CA THR A 143 17.92 -5.45 -2.11
C THR A 143 18.61 -4.19 -1.63
N LEU A 144 18.31 -3.80 -0.39
CA LEU A 144 18.91 -2.60 0.23
C LEU A 144 20.40 -2.81 0.50
N SER A 145 21.19 -1.76 0.31
CA SER A 145 22.62 -1.77 0.62
C SER A 145 22.89 -2.03 2.11
N THR A 146 21.98 -1.61 2.96
CA THR A 146 21.98 -1.87 4.41
C THR A 146 20.56 -2.14 4.87
N PRO A 147 20.29 -3.30 5.49
CA PRO A 147 18.96 -3.61 6.04
C PRO A 147 18.49 -2.54 7.02
N ARG A 148 17.18 -2.24 7.01
CA ARG A 148 16.56 -1.25 7.89
C ARG A 148 15.79 -1.96 9.00
N LEU A 149 16.06 -1.58 10.24
CA LEU A 149 15.37 -2.13 11.41
C LEU A 149 14.21 -1.22 11.79
N LEU A 150 13.01 -1.79 11.86
CA LEU A 150 11.80 -1.12 12.33
C LEU A 150 11.50 -1.57 13.75
N MET A 151 11.45 -0.61 14.65
CA MET A 151 11.01 -0.78 16.04
C MET A 151 9.71 0.01 16.23
N LEU A 152 8.72 -0.60 16.84
CA LEU A 152 7.45 0.02 17.23
C LEU A 152 7.50 0.47 18.66
#